data_5827d0994df192c710293304c1a25ae8
#
_entry.id   5827d0994df192c710293304c1a25ae8
#
_cell.length_a   1.000
_cell.length_b   1.000
_cell.length_c   1.000
_cell.angle_alpha   90.00
_cell.angle_beta   90.00
_cell.angle_gamma   90.00
#
_symmetry.space_group_name_H-M   'P 1'
#
loop_
_entity.id
_entity.type
_entity.pdbx_description
1 polymer ?
#
loop_
_entity_poly.entity_id
_entity_poly.type
_entity_poly.pdbx_seq_one_letter_code
_entity_poly.pdbx_strand_id
1 'polypeptide(L)'
;MRFWSCVSAKGYNNPVTGRIKYLFSPLAIIDLIAIAPFYMTIFVVDTRILRILRLLRLLRITKHFRYSKTFHIIISTIEKKKEELLSALVLMLCLLLICSTGVYFAENEAQPDKFSSILASMWWAVATLTTVGYGDIFPITFLGK
;
A
#
# COMPACT_ATOMS: atom_id res chain seq x y z
N MET A 1 15.92 19.03 -15.15
CA MET A 1 15.44 20.32 -15.68
C MET A 1 14.11 20.80 -15.08
N ARG A 2 13.16 19.93 -14.67
CA ARG A 2 11.86 20.35 -14.13
C ARG A 2 11.90 21.02 -12.76
N PHE A 3 12.86 20.67 -11.90
CA PHE A 3 13.03 21.29 -10.58
C PHE A 3 13.36 22.80 -10.68
N TRP A 4 14.07 23.20 -11.71
CA TRP A 4 14.37 24.61 -12.00
C TRP A 4 13.18 25.33 -12.64
N SER A 5 12.39 24.64 -13.44
CA SER A 5 11.27 25.21 -14.20
C SER A 5 9.95 25.23 -13.42
N CYS A 6 9.88 24.63 -12.22
CA CYS A 6 8.64 24.55 -11.43
C CYS A 6 8.12 25.94 -10.96
N VAL A 7 9.05 26.91 -10.84
CA VAL A 7 8.71 28.31 -10.42
C VAL A 7 7.85 29.03 -11.48
N SER A 8 7.89 28.60 -12.73
CA SER A 8 7.04 29.16 -13.81
C SER A 8 5.61 28.61 -13.83
N ALA A 9 5.28 27.63 -12.98
CA ALA A 9 3.95 27.06 -12.91
C ALA A 9 3.04 27.86 -11.95
N LYS A 10 1.78 28.04 -12.32
CA LYS A 10 0.77 28.68 -11.46
C LYS A 10 0.70 27.99 -10.09
N GLY A 11 0.99 28.71 -9.01
CA GLY A 11 0.96 28.22 -7.64
C GLY A 11 2.32 28.01 -6.96
N TYR A 12 3.45 28.26 -7.64
CA TYR A 12 4.81 28.09 -7.11
C TYR A 12 5.67 29.36 -7.23
N ASN A 13 5.05 30.52 -7.00
CA ASN A 13 5.66 31.84 -7.27
C ASN A 13 6.92 32.18 -6.44
N ASN A 14 7.14 31.54 -5.29
CA ASN A 14 8.33 31.76 -4.47
C ASN A 14 9.44 30.75 -4.82
N PRO A 15 10.70 31.21 -5.04
CA PRO A 15 11.76 30.33 -5.53
C PRO A 15 12.19 29.24 -4.55
N VAL A 16 12.06 29.47 -3.23
CA VAL A 16 12.46 28.50 -2.20
C VAL A 16 11.27 27.65 -1.77
N THR A 17 10.17 28.29 -1.34
CA THR A 17 8.97 27.61 -0.86
C THR A 17 8.28 26.80 -1.95
N GLY A 18 8.29 27.29 -3.19
CA GLY A 18 7.77 26.59 -4.36
C GLY A 18 8.53 25.29 -4.66
N ARG A 19 9.86 25.29 -4.53
CA ARG A 19 10.70 24.11 -4.74
C ARG A 19 10.50 23.05 -3.65
N ILE A 20 10.40 23.47 -2.39
CA ILE A 20 10.13 22.57 -1.25
C ILE A 20 8.73 21.94 -1.42
N LYS A 21 7.70 22.74 -1.70
CA LYS A 21 6.35 22.26 -1.96
C LYS A 21 6.28 21.29 -3.15
N TYR A 22 7.08 21.54 -4.19
CA TYR A 22 7.18 20.63 -5.32
C TYR A 22 7.83 19.29 -4.93
N LEU A 23 8.87 19.28 -4.09
CA LEU A 23 9.50 18.03 -3.60
C LEU A 23 8.54 17.14 -2.81
N PHE A 24 7.61 17.72 -2.07
CA PHE A 24 6.57 17.00 -1.33
C PHE A 24 5.33 16.71 -2.20
N SER A 25 5.31 17.08 -3.46
CA SER A 25 4.22 16.68 -4.34
C SER A 25 4.30 15.17 -4.62
N PRO A 26 3.16 14.45 -4.71
CA PRO A 26 3.15 13.00 -4.97
C PRO A 26 3.89 12.64 -6.25
N LEU A 27 3.91 13.54 -7.20
CA LEU A 27 4.60 13.37 -8.47
C LEU A 27 6.14 13.47 -8.35
N ALA A 28 6.64 14.37 -7.49
CA ALA A 28 8.08 14.47 -7.23
C ALA A 28 8.58 13.31 -6.37
N ILE A 29 7.75 12.82 -5.45
CA ILE A 29 8.07 11.63 -4.64
C ILE A 29 8.25 10.41 -5.56
N ILE A 30 7.37 10.20 -6.54
CA ILE A 30 7.50 9.11 -7.52
C ILE A 30 8.80 9.26 -8.32
N ASP A 31 9.11 10.48 -8.78
CA ASP A 31 10.36 10.76 -9.50
C ASP A 31 11.59 10.50 -8.60
N LEU A 32 11.52 10.84 -7.30
CA LEU A 32 12.58 10.60 -6.32
C LEU A 32 12.77 9.10 -6.06
N ILE A 33 11.69 8.36 -5.80
CA ILE A 33 11.73 6.91 -5.59
C ILE A 33 12.27 6.20 -6.83
N ALA A 34 11.95 6.65 -8.04
CA ALA A 34 12.46 6.06 -9.27
C ALA A 34 13.97 6.27 -9.48
N ILE A 35 14.55 7.32 -8.87
CA ILE A 35 15.98 7.68 -8.99
C ILE A 35 16.77 7.17 -7.77
N ALA A 36 16.14 7.06 -6.60
CA ALA A 36 16.74 6.63 -5.34
C ALA A 36 17.60 5.35 -5.46
N PRO A 37 17.17 4.27 -6.16
CA PRO A 37 17.97 3.06 -6.30
C PRO A 37 19.34 3.28 -6.94
N PHE A 38 19.47 4.29 -7.80
CA PHE A 38 20.74 4.61 -8.47
C PHE A 38 21.76 5.15 -7.45
N TYR A 39 21.33 6.06 -6.59
CA TYR A 39 22.21 6.65 -5.57
C TYR A 39 22.46 5.69 -4.41
N MET A 40 21.46 4.91 -4.01
CA MET A 40 21.62 3.93 -2.92
C MET A 40 22.61 2.81 -3.27
N THR A 41 22.78 2.45 -4.54
CA THR A 41 23.78 1.45 -4.95
C THR A 41 25.22 1.91 -4.69
N ILE A 42 25.46 3.20 -4.52
CA ILE A 42 26.80 3.76 -4.21
C ILE A 42 27.10 3.62 -2.71
N PHE A 43 26.08 3.67 -1.85
CA PHE A 43 26.24 3.68 -0.39
C PHE A 43 26.03 2.31 0.26
N VAL A 44 25.34 1.37 -0.41
CA VAL A 44 24.98 0.07 0.15
C VAL A 44 25.96 -1.00 -0.32
N VAL A 45 26.68 -1.56 0.63
CA VAL A 45 27.66 -2.65 0.39
C VAL A 45 27.00 -4.04 0.33
N ASP A 46 25.79 -4.19 0.90
CA ASP A 46 25.12 -5.48 0.96
C ASP A 46 24.46 -5.86 -0.39
N THR A 47 24.96 -6.96 -0.96
CA THR A 47 24.54 -7.51 -2.25
C THR A 47 23.05 -7.91 -2.29
N ARG A 48 22.45 -8.27 -1.15
CA ARG A 48 21.02 -8.65 -1.05
C ARG A 48 20.14 -7.43 -1.27
N ILE A 49 20.46 -6.33 -0.61
CA ILE A 49 19.73 -5.06 -0.73
C ILE A 49 19.87 -4.50 -2.15
N LEU A 50 21.05 -4.62 -2.77
CA LEU A 50 21.27 -4.22 -4.15
C LEU A 50 20.35 -4.95 -5.15
N ARG A 51 20.03 -6.22 -4.88
CA ARG A 51 19.11 -7.00 -5.71
C ARG A 51 17.69 -6.45 -5.65
N ILE A 52 17.20 -6.12 -4.45
CA ILE A 52 15.87 -5.52 -4.23
C ILE A 52 15.82 -4.13 -4.87
N LEU A 53 16.88 -3.32 -4.71
CA LEU A 53 16.97 -2.00 -5.33
C LEU A 53 16.94 -2.04 -6.86
N ARG A 54 17.41 -3.13 -7.49
CA ARG A 54 17.27 -3.33 -8.94
C ARG A 54 15.81 -3.48 -9.36
N LEU A 55 14.97 -4.15 -8.55
CA LEU A 55 13.54 -4.29 -8.82
C LEU A 55 12.82 -2.94 -8.75
N LEU A 56 13.26 -2.01 -7.88
CA LEU A 56 12.72 -0.66 -7.83
C LEU A 56 12.92 0.13 -9.13
N ARG A 57 13.83 -0.31 -10.02
CA ARG A 57 13.94 0.29 -11.37
C ARG A 57 12.67 0.10 -12.20
N LEU A 58 11.87 -0.93 -11.91
CA LEU A 58 10.57 -1.13 -12.55
C LEU A 58 9.59 0.01 -12.25
N LEU A 59 9.76 0.70 -11.12
CA LEU A 59 8.97 1.89 -10.80
C LEU A 59 9.15 3.04 -11.82
N ARG A 60 10.19 2.98 -12.68
CA ARG A 60 10.30 3.93 -13.80
C ARG A 60 9.12 3.84 -14.77
N ILE A 61 8.46 2.70 -14.86
CA ILE A 61 7.27 2.51 -15.68
C ILE A 61 6.15 3.44 -15.21
N THR A 62 6.03 3.68 -13.89
CA THR A 62 5.02 4.57 -13.32
C THR A 62 5.16 6.02 -13.84
N LYS A 63 6.36 6.40 -14.26
CA LYS A 63 6.60 7.71 -14.88
C LYS A 63 5.83 7.90 -16.19
N HIS A 64 5.57 6.83 -16.94
CA HIS A 64 4.78 6.87 -18.17
C HIS A 64 3.29 7.06 -17.87
N PHE A 65 2.78 6.47 -16.77
CA PHE A 65 1.38 6.62 -16.35
C PHE A 65 1.02 8.06 -15.97
N ARG A 66 2.00 8.86 -15.54
CA ARG A 66 1.83 10.28 -15.20
C ARG A 66 1.22 11.11 -16.33
N TYR A 67 1.51 10.76 -17.59
CA TYR A 67 1.01 11.48 -18.78
C TYR A 67 -0.27 10.90 -19.33
N SER A 68 -0.74 9.77 -18.78
CA SER A 68 -1.96 9.13 -19.23
C SER A 68 -3.16 9.89 -18.68
N LYS A 69 -4.08 10.28 -19.56
CA LYS A 69 -5.39 10.83 -19.19
C LYS A 69 -6.14 9.86 -18.27
N THR A 70 -6.01 8.57 -18.51
CA THR A 70 -6.61 7.50 -17.72
C THR A 70 -6.16 7.56 -16.25
N PHE A 71 -4.86 7.79 -15.99
CA PHE A 71 -4.36 7.91 -14.63
C PHE A 71 -4.95 9.10 -13.88
N HIS A 72 -5.09 10.24 -14.55
CA HIS A 72 -5.75 11.40 -13.97
C HIS A 72 -7.23 11.16 -13.67
N ILE A 73 -7.93 10.42 -14.51
CA ILE A 73 -9.32 10.01 -14.26
C ILE A 73 -9.40 9.13 -13.01
N ILE A 74 -8.54 8.13 -12.88
CA ILE A 74 -8.49 7.23 -11.71
C ILE A 74 -8.27 8.05 -10.42
N ILE A 75 -7.26 8.92 -10.39
CA ILE A 75 -6.97 9.75 -9.21
C ILE A 75 -8.16 10.67 -8.87
N SER A 76 -8.71 11.36 -9.85
CA SER A 76 -9.85 12.25 -9.62
C SER A 76 -11.09 11.50 -9.14
N THR A 77 -11.28 10.25 -9.58
CA THR A 77 -12.38 9.41 -9.11
C THR A 77 -12.17 8.97 -7.66
N ILE A 78 -10.96 8.58 -7.30
CA ILE A 78 -10.60 8.24 -5.91
C ILE A 78 -10.78 9.46 -5.00
N GLU A 79 -10.34 10.64 -5.41
CA GLU A 79 -10.52 11.88 -4.65
C GLU A 79 -12.00 12.23 -4.44
N LYS A 80 -12.84 12.07 -5.47
CA LYS A 80 -14.28 12.32 -5.38
C LYS A 80 -14.99 11.31 -4.47
N LYS A 81 -14.52 10.06 -4.44
CA LYS A 81 -15.14 8.94 -3.73
C LYS A 81 -14.41 8.57 -2.43
N LYS A 82 -13.48 9.41 -1.95
CA LYS A 82 -12.63 9.10 -0.79
C LYS A 82 -13.44 8.78 0.47
N GLU A 83 -14.56 9.47 0.71
CA GLU A 83 -15.37 9.27 1.91
C GLU A 83 -16.13 7.94 1.85
N GLU A 84 -16.65 7.59 0.67
CA GLU A 84 -17.30 6.30 0.44
C GLU A 84 -16.29 5.14 0.55
N LEU A 85 -15.09 5.30 -0.02
CA LEU A 85 -14.01 4.33 0.07
C LEU A 85 -13.52 4.16 1.51
N LEU A 86 -13.38 5.26 2.27
CA LEU A 86 -12.97 5.21 3.66
C LEU A 86 -14.02 4.50 4.53
N SER A 87 -15.30 4.81 4.35
CA SER A 87 -16.37 4.15 5.09
C SER A 87 -16.45 2.65 4.79
N ALA A 88 -16.28 2.26 3.51
CA ALA A 88 -16.23 0.85 3.13
C ALA A 88 -15.02 0.13 3.75
N LEU A 89 -13.85 0.78 3.78
CA LEU A 89 -12.64 0.23 4.41
C LEU A 89 -12.85 0.02 5.92
N VAL A 90 -13.40 1.01 6.61
CA VAL A 90 -13.68 0.92 8.06
C VAL A 90 -14.67 -0.20 8.33
N LEU A 91 -15.75 -0.29 7.55
CA LEU A 91 -16.72 -1.37 7.68
C LEU A 91 -16.07 -2.74 7.50
N MET A 92 -15.23 -2.89 6.48
CA MET A 92 -14.51 -4.13 6.20
C MET A 92 -13.57 -4.50 7.35
N LEU A 93 -12.83 -3.53 7.91
CA LEU A 93 -11.95 -3.77 9.06
C LEU A 93 -12.74 -4.18 10.32
N CYS A 94 -13.88 -3.55 10.59
CA CYS A 94 -14.76 -3.94 11.69
C CYS A 94 -15.25 -5.38 11.51
N LEU A 95 -15.67 -5.74 10.31
CA LEU A 95 -16.16 -7.09 10.00
C LEU A 95 -15.04 -8.13 10.14
N LEU A 96 -13.82 -7.82 9.67
CA LEU A 96 -12.65 -8.67 9.88
C LEU A 96 -12.35 -8.90 11.37
N LEU A 97 -12.40 -7.85 12.19
CA LEU A 97 -12.17 -7.97 13.64
C LEU A 97 -13.23 -8.82 14.31
N ILE A 98 -14.49 -8.63 13.96
CA ILE A 98 -15.60 -9.44 14.52
C ILE A 98 -15.44 -10.90 14.13
N CYS A 99 -15.22 -11.20 12.84
CA CYS A 99 -15.06 -12.57 12.36
C CYS A 99 -13.81 -13.24 12.96
N SER A 100 -12.66 -12.55 12.99
CA SER A 100 -11.43 -13.12 13.56
C SER A 100 -11.55 -13.39 15.06
N THR A 101 -12.27 -12.53 15.79
CA THR A 101 -12.53 -12.72 17.21
C THR A 101 -13.48 -13.92 17.43
N GLY A 102 -14.53 -14.01 16.64
CA GLY A 102 -15.48 -15.14 16.72
C GLY A 102 -14.81 -16.49 16.46
N VAL A 103 -14.01 -16.56 15.39
CA VAL A 103 -13.27 -17.80 15.06
C VAL A 103 -12.19 -18.09 16.08
N TYR A 104 -11.50 -17.09 16.61
CA TYR A 104 -10.53 -17.28 17.68
C TYR A 104 -11.17 -17.99 18.89
N PHE A 105 -12.31 -17.52 19.39
CA PHE A 105 -12.99 -18.15 20.52
C PHE A 105 -13.54 -19.55 20.19
N ALA A 106 -13.90 -19.79 18.95
CA ALA A 106 -14.43 -21.10 18.54
C ALA A 106 -13.32 -22.15 18.35
N GLU A 107 -12.14 -21.75 17.88
CA GLU A 107 -11.08 -22.66 17.41
C GLU A 107 -9.84 -22.70 18.29
N ASN A 108 -9.60 -21.72 19.17
CA ASN A 108 -8.39 -21.64 19.97
C ASN A 108 -8.19 -22.88 20.88
N GLU A 109 -9.26 -23.44 21.46
CA GLU A 109 -9.16 -24.67 22.26
C GLU A 109 -8.85 -25.90 21.41
N ALA A 110 -9.42 -25.98 20.20
CA ALA A 110 -9.23 -27.13 19.31
C ALA A 110 -7.93 -27.05 18.49
N GLN A 111 -7.49 -25.86 18.15
CA GLN A 111 -6.30 -25.60 17.32
C GLN A 111 -5.48 -24.42 17.85
N PRO A 112 -4.86 -24.52 19.06
CA PRO A 112 -4.15 -23.40 19.67
C PRO A 112 -2.94 -22.92 18.84
N ASP A 113 -2.30 -23.81 18.09
CA ASP A 113 -1.16 -23.47 17.25
C ASP A 113 -1.53 -22.61 16.04
N LYS A 114 -2.71 -22.83 15.47
CA LYS A 114 -3.19 -22.11 14.28
C LYS A 114 -3.95 -20.84 14.62
N PHE A 115 -4.80 -20.90 15.64
CA PHE A 115 -5.60 -19.79 16.13
C PHE A 115 -5.10 -19.31 17.50
N SER A 116 -3.77 -19.05 17.59
CA SER A 116 -3.08 -18.67 18.83
C SER A 116 -3.47 -17.30 19.37
N SER A 117 -3.97 -16.42 18.53
CA SER A 117 -4.39 -15.06 18.88
C SER A 117 -5.42 -14.53 17.88
N ILE A 118 -6.13 -13.47 18.27
CA ILE A 118 -7.06 -12.76 17.35
C ILE A 118 -6.35 -12.28 16.09
N LEU A 119 -5.10 -11.79 16.21
CA LEU A 119 -4.30 -11.37 15.06
C LEU A 119 -3.90 -12.54 14.15
N ALA A 120 -3.60 -13.71 14.72
CA ALA A 120 -3.35 -14.92 13.92
C ALA A 120 -4.61 -15.36 13.18
N SER A 121 -5.77 -15.27 13.84
CA SER A 121 -7.08 -15.58 13.25
C SER A 121 -7.47 -14.60 12.13
N MET A 122 -6.98 -13.36 12.17
CA MET A 122 -7.20 -12.39 11.09
C MET A 122 -6.60 -12.86 9.76
N TRP A 123 -5.54 -13.64 9.76
CA TRP A 123 -4.97 -14.20 8.53
C TRP A 123 -6.01 -15.04 7.79
N TRP A 124 -6.67 -15.96 8.51
CA TRP A 124 -7.75 -16.75 7.94
C TRP A 124 -8.92 -15.87 7.48
N ALA A 125 -9.33 -14.90 8.30
CA ALA A 125 -10.44 -14.02 7.98
C ALA A 125 -10.18 -13.19 6.70
N VAL A 126 -8.96 -12.68 6.52
CA VAL A 126 -8.54 -11.96 5.30
C VAL A 126 -8.55 -12.91 4.10
N ALA A 127 -7.94 -14.10 4.22
CA ALA A 127 -7.87 -15.07 3.13
C ALA A 127 -9.26 -15.51 2.67
N THR A 128 -10.21 -15.62 3.60
CA THR A 128 -11.59 -15.99 3.34
C THR A 128 -12.38 -14.83 2.73
N LEU A 129 -12.28 -13.63 3.29
CA LEU A 129 -12.97 -12.44 2.80
C LEU A 129 -12.53 -12.08 1.37
N THR A 130 -11.24 -12.20 1.09
CA THR A 130 -10.69 -11.94 -0.26
C THR A 130 -10.92 -13.10 -1.23
N THR A 131 -11.56 -14.18 -0.79
CA THR A 131 -11.83 -15.39 -1.59
C THR A 131 -10.58 -16.09 -2.12
N VAL A 132 -9.41 -15.85 -1.52
CA VAL A 132 -8.15 -16.51 -1.88
C VAL A 132 -8.15 -17.97 -1.39
N GLY A 133 -8.47 -18.18 -0.10
CA GLY A 133 -8.65 -19.51 0.50
C GLY A 133 -7.42 -20.41 0.36
N TYR A 134 -6.29 -20.01 0.93
CA TYR A 134 -5.04 -20.80 0.86
C TYR A 134 -5.18 -22.22 1.42
N GLY A 135 -6.11 -22.46 2.36
CA GLY A 135 -6.35 -23.76 2.97
C GLY A 135 -5.28 -24.18 4.00
N ASP A 136 -4.35 -23.32 4.33
CA ASP A 136 -3.31 -23.51 5.34
C ASP A 136 -3.91 -23.46 6.77
N ILE A 137 -4.86 -22.57 6.97
CA ILE A 137 -5.61 -22.40 8.21
C ILE A 137 -7.10 -22.42 7.86
N PHE A 138 -7.88 -23.27 8.56
CA PHE A 138 -9.33 -23.33 8.40
C PHE A 138 -9.97 -23.84 9.72
N PRO A 139 -11.19 -23.41 10.04
CA PRO A 139 -11.90 -23.86 11.22
C PRO A 139 -12.35 -25.32 11.08
N ILE A 140 -12.25 -26.07 12.18
CA ILE A 140 -12.65 -27.49 12.24
C ILE A 140 -13.83 -27.71 13.15
N THR A 141 -14.09 -26.83 14.13
CA THR A 141 -15.21 -26.95 15.05
C THR A 141 -16.54 -26.66 14.35
N PHE A 142 -17.61 -27.12 14.97
CA PHE A 142 -18.96 -26.87 14.45
C PHE A 142 -19.33 -25.37 14.47
N LEU A 143 -18.86 -24.63 15.47
CA LEU A 143 -19.12 -23.19 15.61
C LEU A 143 -18.23 -22.35 14.70
N GLY A 144 -17.06 -22.85 14.31
CA GLY A 144 -16.13 -22.12 13.44
C GLY A 144 -16.42 -22.26 11.95
N LYS A 145 -17.22 -23.25 11.55
CA LYS A 145 -17.65 -23.50 10.15
C LYS A 145 -18.93 -22.75 9.84
#